data_ed88a3798ad8632b8fd8047f0a280d86
#
_entry.id   ed88a3798ad8632b8fd8047f0a280d86
#
_cell.length_a   1.000
_cell.length_b   1.000
_cell.length_c   1.000
_cell.angle_alpha   90.00
_cell.angle_beta   90.00
_cell.angle_gamma   90.00
#
_symmetry.space_group_name_H-M   'P 1'
#
loop_
_entity.id
_entity.type
_entity.pdbx_description
1 polymer ?
#
loop_
_entity_poly.entity_id
_entity_poly.type
_entity_poly.pdbx_seq_one_letter_code
_entity_poly.pdbx_strand_id
1 'polypeptide(L)'
;MTQEVNRREFFTQLGVTVGGAALAASGVSLLRPEEARAQQQPKGSIPDKPYKVGHMTFFTGPAAVLGEPMYKGHILAAEEINIQGGLLGKRKIETLKADEAAGTDANVKEMRRLKLSENVDLFTGITSSGNTPALGPVAEELKLLTVFVDGCTDFLFDKAVPNPHHVFRITNIQSADGTTAAVATAMTWPKVRTIAHIHPDYAYGRNAFDHFTIAVNKLIPGTKSVYEGWPKLGSTDFTSHLTNAIAKKPDLLFSSLWGGDYVAFYKQALRYDMFKKMKFSSTLAFGSAPHAIGKDHPEGIIAGVHANYYFNYPPNGRWPINDAFVKKYYERWKEYPNFQAEGAYVAMHMVKTAIERANKLIGGWPDDDAIISQLENLGMAGPAGYVYFRPDNHQGYKDTVIGFSMNSKQYDFQILDPQRMITIPIRNITAPPGWPKGEPTSTYTWIDKTWPKVG
;
A
#
# COMPACT_ATOMS: atom_id res chain seq x y z
N MET A 1 -17.31 -29.47 4.24
CA MET A 1 -18.59 -28.72 4.30
C MET A 1 -18.31 -27.41 5.00
N THR A 2 -18.34 -26.30 4.26
CA THR A 2 -18.21 -24.96 4.87
C THR A 2 -19.52 -24.66 5.61
N GLN A 3 -19.41 -24.43 6.91
CA GLN A 3 -20.54 -24.11 7.77
C GLN A 3 -21.14 -22.76 7.34
N GLU A 4 -22.46 -22.69 7.21
CA GLU A 4 -23.17 -21.45 6.92
C GLU A 4 -23.21 -20.60 8.18
N VAL A 5 -22.77 -19.34 8.11
CA VAL A 5 -22.75 -18.42 9.24
C VAL A 5 -23.52 -17.14 8.93
N ASN A 6 -24.12 -16.51 9.96
CA ASN A 6 -24.75 -15.22 9.78
C ASN A 6 -23.68 -14.10 9.56
N ARG A 7 -24.10 -12.95 9.01
CA ARG A 7 -23.18 -11.83 8.68
C ARG A 7 -22.35 -11.35 9.87
N ARG A 8 -22.94 -11.26 11.05
CA ARG A 8 -22.23 -10.77 12.25
C ARG A 8 -21.13 -11.76 12.64
N GLU A 9 -21.42 -13.04 12.64
CA GLU A 9 -20.44 -14.10 12.89
C GLU A 9 -19.35 -14.10 11.83
N PHE A 10 -19.71 -13.93 10.55
CA PHE A 10 -18.74 -13.81 9.46
C PHE A 10 -17.73 -12.69 9.73
N PHE A 11 -18.17 -11.47 10.01
CA PHE A 11 -17.26 -10.35 10.26
C PHE A 11 -16.44 -10.54 11.54
N THR A 12 -16.98 -11.22 12.55
CA THR A 12 -16.23 -11.60 13.75
C THR A 12 -15.13 -12.60 13.43
N GLN A 13 -15.45 -13.64 12.64
CA GLN A 13 -14.46 -14.64 12.20
C GLN A 13 -13.39 -14.02 11.26
N LEU A 14 -13.79 -13.06 10.44
CA LEU A 14 -12.86 -12.31 9.60
C LEU A 14 -11.94 -11.37 10.42
N GLY A 15 -12.18 -11.25 11.73
CA GLY A 15 -11.38 -10.41 12.61
C GLY A 15 -11.51 -8.91 12.35
N VAL A 16 -12.66 -8.48 11.79
CA VAL A 16 -12.91 -7.05 11.53
C VAL A 16 -13.01 -6.30 12.85
N THR A 17 -12.30 -5.20 12.97
CA THR A 17 -12.38 -4.29 14.11
C THR A 17 -12.69 -2.86 13.67
N VAL A 18 -13.35 -2.12 14.55
CA VAL A 18 -13.74 -0.73 14.30
C VAL A 18 -13.18 0.16 15.42
N GLY A 19 -12.67 1.33 15.07
CA GLY A 19 -12.23 2.33 16.04
C GLY A 19 -10.92 2.01 16.77
N GLY A 20 -10.04 1.21 16.20
CA GLY A 20 -8.66 1.02 16.70
C GLY A 20 -8.51 0.22 18.00
N ALA A 21 -9.55 -0.52 18.43
CA ALA A 21 -9.51 -1.30 19.68
C ALA A 21 -8.59 -2.55 19.62
N ALA A 22 -8.20 -3.00 18.43
CA ALA A 22 -7.55 -4.30 18.23
C ALA A 22 -6.04 -4.35 18.44
N LEU A 23 -5.34 -3.23 18.48
CA LEU A 23 -3.87 -3.21 18.65
C LEU A 23 -3.39 -3.56 20.07
N ALA A 24 -4.31 -3.60 21.04
CA ALA A 24 -3.96 -3.89 22.45
C ALA A 24 -3.88 -5.39 22.80
N ALA A 25 -4.31 -6.30 21.91
CA ALA A 25 -4.44 -7.72 22.24
C ALA A 25 -3.27 -8.61 21.77
N SER A 26 -2.40 -8.15 20.89
CA SER A 26 -1.16 -8.84 20.60
C SER A 26 -0.10 -8.34 21.57
N GLY A 27 0.32 -9.17 22.53
CA GLY A 27 1.37 -8.88 23.50
C GLY A 27 2.75 -8.65 22.87
N VAL A 28 2.84 -7.70 21.96
CA VAL A 28 4.10 -7.19 21.43
C VAL A 28 4.69 -6.33 22.53
N SER A 29 5.70 -6.85 23.22
CA SER A 29 6.56 -6.03 24.09
C SER A 29 7.09 -4.87 23.23
N LEU A 30 6.58 -3.67 23.47
CA LEU A 30 7.10 -2.45 22.87
C LEU A 30 8.51 -2.27 23.41
N LEU A 31 9.52 -2.68 22.66
CA LEU A 31 10.91 -2.34 22.94
C LEU A 31 10.97 -0.80 22.95
N ARG A 32 11.27 -0.23 24.09
CA ARG A 32 11.52 1.21 24.19
C ARG A 32 12.60 1.58 23.19
N PRO A 33 12.43 2.65 22.40
CA PRO A 33 13.43 3.05 21.38
C PRO A 33 14.84 3.25 21.93
N GLU A 34 14.97 3.47 23.22
CA GLU A 34 16.25 3.66 23.90
C GLU A 34 16.97 2.35 24.31
N GLU A 35 16.24 1.27 24.55
CA GLU A 35 16.83 -0.01 24.94
C GLU A 35 17.34 -0.83 23.73
N ALA A 36 16.86 -0.54 22.53
CA ALA A 36 17.34 -1.14 21.28
C ALA A 36 18.69 -0.57 20.78
N ARG A 37 19.26 0.40 21.48
CA ARG A 37 20.44 1.17 21.05
C ARG A 37 21.80 0.70 21.58
N ALA A 38 21.91 -0.44 22.15
CA ALA A 38 23.25 -1.05 22.22
C ALA A 38 23.64 -1.46 20.79
N GLN A 39 24.19 -0.52 20.01
CA GLN A 39 24.79 -0.82 18.71
C GLN A 39 25.88 -1.86 18.95
N GLN A 40 25.53 -3.12 18.69
CA GLN A 40 26.57 -4.15 18.64
C GLN A 40 27.53 -3.76 17.52
N GLN A 41 28.80 -3.70 17.83
CA GLN A 41 29.87 -3.43 16.84
C GLN A 41 29.72 -4.42 15.67
N PRO A 42 29.76 -3.95 14.42
CA PRO A 42 29.68 -4.84 13.26
C PRO A 42 30.89 -5.79 13.25
N LYS A 43 30.66 -7.03 12.83
CA LYS A 43 31.71 -8.03 12.71
C LYS A 43 32.45 -7.90 11.37
N GLY A 44 33.77 -8.06 11.38
CA GLY A 44 34.58 -8.12 10.17
C GLY A 44 34.73 -6.80 9.41
N SER A 45 35.25 -6.87 8.17
CA SER A 45 35.52 -5.70 7.34
C SER A 45 34.27 -5.18 6.64
N ILE A 46 34.00 -3.89 6.77
CA ILE A 46 32.94 -3.17 6.08
C ILE A 46 33.55 -2.22 5.05
N PRO A 47 33.13 -2.25 3.76
CA PRO A 47 33.64 -1.36 2.73
C PRO A 47 33.49 0.12 3.07
N ASP A 48 34.45 0.92 2.67
CA ASP A 48 34.45 2.37 2.86
C ASP A 48 33.91 3.10 1.62
N LYS A 49 32.76 2.67 1.12
CA LYS A 49 32.07 3.27 -0.02
C LYS A 49 30.59 3.43 0.30
N PRO A 50 29.90 4.42 -0.26
CA PRO A 50 28.46 4.57 -0.07
C PRO A 50 27.68 3.32 -0.47
N TYR A 51 26.56 3.11 0.18
CA TYR A 51 25.51 2.19 -0.26
C TYR A 51 24.57 2.97 -1.18
N LYS A 52 24.65 2.69 -2.47
CA LYS A 52 23.90 3.43 -3.49
C LYS A 52 22.52 2.85 -3.67
N VAL A 53 21.50 3.69 -3.56
CA VAL A 53 20.09 3.31 -3.75
C VAL A 53 19.51 4.05 -4.94
N GLY A 54 19.09 3.33 -5.96
CA GLY A 54 18.26 3.87 -7.04
C GLY A 54 16.83 3.98 -6.56
N HIS A 55 16.28 5.21 -6.47
CA HIS A 55 14.91 5.45 -6.06
C HIS A 55 14.11 6.08 -7.18
N MET A 56 13.12 5.33 -7.70
CA MET A 56 12.26 5.76 -8.80
C MET A 56 10.83 5.95 -8.33
N THR A 57 10.27 7.14 -8.57
CA THR A 57 8.87 7.44 -8.29
C THR A 57 8.40 8.63 -9.13
N PHE A 58 7.11 8.98 -9.10
CA PHE A 58 6.61 10.14 -9.82
C PHE A 58 7.05 11.45 -9.15
N PHE A 59 7.78 12.26 -9.88
CA PHE A 59 8.13 13.63 -9.51
C PHE A 59 7.39 14.66 -10.35
N THR A 60 6.79 14.23 -11.46
CA THR A 60 6.05 15.08 -12.38
C THR A 60 4.66 14.49 -12.68
N GLY A 61 3.75 15.35 -13.17
CA GLY A 61 2.39 14.95 -13.51
C GLY A 61 1.45 14.72 -12.30
N PRO A 62 0.19 14.33 -12.55
CA PRO A 62 -0.83 14.18 -11.51
C PRO A 62 -0.50 13.14 -10.43
N ALA A 63 0.36 12.18 -10.74
CA ALA A 63 0.78 11.12 -9.80
C ALA A 63 1.85 11.59 -8.78
N ALA A 64 2.45 12.77 -8.98
CA ALA A 64 3.44 13.33 -8.07
C ALA A 64 2.91 13.50 -6.63
N VAL A 65 1.60 13.70 -6.45
CA VAL A 65 0.95 13.78 -5.13
C VAL A 65 1.08 12.49 -4.29
N LEU A 66 1.45 11.38 -4.93
CA LEU A 66 1.83 10.13 -4.26
C LEU A 66 3.35 9.95 -4.26
N GLY A 67 4.00 10.22 -5.40
CA GLY A 67 5.42 9.92 -5.57
C GLY A 67 6.35 10.81 -4.75
N GLU A 68 6.07 12.10 -4.63
CA GLU A 68 6.87 12.99 -3.79
C GLU A 68 6.88 12.60 -2.29
N PRO A 69 5.74 12.27 -1.67
CA PRO A 69 5.74 11.72 -0.31
C PRO A 69 6.55 10.42 -0.17
N MET A 70 6.52 9.53 -1.19
CA MET A 70 7.34 8.32 -1.19
C MET A 70 8.82 8.66 -1.09
N TYR A 71 9.30 9.56 -1.95
CA TYR A 71 10.69 10.01 -1.91
C TYR A 71 11.05 10.64 -0.57
N LYS A 72 10.19 11.49 -0.01
CA LYS A 72 10.38 12.12 1.30
C LYS A 72 10.50 11.07 2.42
N GLY A 73 9.67 10.04 2.41
CA GLY A 73 9.77 8.93 3.37
C GLY A 73 11.08 8.16 3.25
N HIS A 74 11.52 7.89 2.02
CA HIS A 74 12.83 7.29 1.75
C HIS A 74 13.99 8.15 2.28
N ILE A 75 13.98 9.46 1.98
CA ILE A 75 15.02 10.38 2.43
C ILE A 75 15.07 10.49 3.95
N LEU A 76 13.91 10.51 4.62
CA LEU A 76 13.87 10.54 6.09
C LEU A 76 14.58 9.31 6.68
N ALA A 77 14.30 8.12 6.17
CA ALA A 77 14.98 6.90 6.62
C ALA A 77 16.48 6.93 6.32
N ALA A 78 16.87 7.36 5.12
CA ALA A 78 18.27 7.46 4.73
C ALA A 78 19.04 8.46 5.61
N GLU A 79 18.45 9.63 5.90
CA GLU A 79 19.03 10.64 6.80
C GLU A 79 19.20 10.06 8.22
N GLU A 80 18.18 9.39 8.79
CA GLU A 80 18.26 8.77 10.11
C GLU A 80 19.36 7.70 10.19
N ILE A 81 19.44 6.84 9.18
CA ILE A 81 20.49 5.81 9.10
C ILE A 81 21.87 6.46 8.99
N ASN A 82 21.99 7.50 8.16
CA ASN A 82 23.25 8.21 7.95
C ASN A 82 23.72 8.97 9.19
N ILE A 83 22.82 9.57 9.95
CA ILE A 83 23.15 10.25 11.23
C ILE A 83 23.70 9.21 12.23
N GLN A 84 23.19 7.99 12.22
CA GLN A 84 23.67 6.89 13.07
C GLN A 84 24.99 6.26 12.62
N GLY A 85 25.64 6.81 11.60
CA GLY A 85 26.91 6.29 11.06
C GLY A 85 26.77 5.57 9.71
N GLY A 86 25.56 5.35 9.20
CA GLY A 86 25.28 4.56 8.02
C GLY A 86 25.03 3.09 8.34
N LEU A 87 24.90 2.28 7.29
CA LEU A 87 24.74 0.83 7.40
C LEU A 87 25.99 0.22 8.03
N LEU A 88 25.78 -0.60 9.06
CA LEU A 88 26.84 -1.19 9.88
C LEU A 88 27.82 -0.16 10.45
N GLY A 89 27.33 1.07 10.71
CA GLY A 89 28.13 2.16 11.28
C GLY A 89 29.16 2.77 10.33
N LYS A 90 29.16 2.44 9.04
CA LYS A 90 30.19 2.88 8.09
C LYS A 90 29.65 3.31 6.72
N ARG A 91 28.85 2.46 6.04
CA ARG A 91 28.37 2.78 4.69
C ARG A 91 27.20 3.76 4.72
N LYS A 92 27.43 5.00 4.33
CA LYS A 92 26.37 6.01 4.17
C LYS A 92 25.48 5.66 2.97
N ILE A 93 24.18 5.89 3.10
CA ILE A 93 23.23 5.76 1.99
C ILE A 93 23.37 6.98 1.09
N GLU A 94 23.56 6.73 -0.20
CA GLU A 94 23.52 7.70 -1.29
C GLU A 94 22.34 7.36 -2.21
N THR A 95 21.42 8.32 -2.42
CA THR A 95 20.21 8.11 -3.22
C THR A 95 20.34 8.72 -4.59
N LEU A 96 20.17 7.90 -5.64
CA LEU A 96 20.06 8.32 -7.04
C LEU A 96 18.56 8.37 -7.41
N LYS A 97 18.10 9.57 -7.77
CA LYS A 97 16.71 9.88 -8.06
C LYS A 97 16.37 9.60 -9.53
N ALA A 98 15.22 8.95 -9.80
CA ALA A 98 14.69 8.74 -11.14
C ALA A 98 13.19 9.06 -11.18
N ASP A 99 12.69 9.62 -12.29
CA ASP A 99 11.26 9.99 -12.45
C ASP A 99 10.50 8.87 -13.18
N GLU A 100 9.52 8.29 -12.51
CA GLU A 100 8.64 7.24 -13.03
C GLU A 100 7.72 7.73 -14.16
N ALA A 101 7.51 9.03 -14.28
CA ALA A 101 6.61 9.65 -15.26
C ALA A 101 7.06 9.48 -16.72
N ALA A 102 8.30 9.05 -16.95
CA ALA A 102 8.85 8.85 -18.29
C ALA A 102 8.20 7.67 -19.07
N GLY A 103 7.40 6.84 -18.40
CA GLY A 103 6.73 5.69 -18.99
C GLY A 103 7.51 4.39 -18.87
N THR A 104 6.82 3.25 -18.99
CA THR A 104 7.34 1.93 -18.65
C THR A 104 8.64 1.56 -19.37
N ASP A 105 8.73 1.79 -20.68
CA ASP A 105 9.94 1.46 -21.46
C ASP A 105 11.16 2.30 -21.04
N ALA A 106 10.93 3.58 -20.74
CA ALA A 106 11.96 4.46 -20.22
C ALA A 106 12.42 4.03 -18.81
N ASN A 107 11.47 3.63 -17.96
CA ASN A 107 11.73 3.14 -16.61
C ASN A 107 12.58 1.87 -16.61
N VAL A 108 12.31 0.93 -17.54
CA VAL A 108 13.16 -0.26 -17.74
C VAL A 108 14.58 0.12 -18.12
N LYS A 109 14.76 1.05 -19.07
CA LYS A 109 16.10 1.54 -19.47
C LYS A 109 16.80 2.21 -18.30
N GLU A 110 16.09 3.00 -17.52
CA GLU A 110 16.64 3.71 -16.37
C GLU A 110 17.05 2.75 -15.24
N MET A 111 16.26 1.70 -14.94
CA MET A 111 16.67 0.65 -13.99
C MET A 111 17.99 -0.02 -14.43
N ARG A 112 18.10 -0.36 -15.74
CA ARG A 112 19.37 -0.91 -16.29
C ARG A 112 20.52 0.07 -16.14
N ARG A 113 20.33 1.36 -16.44
CA ARG A 113 21.35 2.39 -16.29
C ARG A 113 21.80 2.51 -14.82
N LEU A 114 20.87 2.56 -13.89
CA LEU A 114 21.15 2.64 -12.45
C LEU A 114 22.01 1.44 -12.00
N LYS A 115 21.71 0.21 -12.47
CA LYS A 115 22.51 -0.98 -12.10
C LYS A 115 23.84 -1.01 -12.81
N LEU A 116 23.86 -0.88 -14.15
CA LEU A 116 25.04 -1.18 -14.96
C LEU A 116 26.03 -0.02 -15.03
N SER A 117 25.55 1.23 -14.97
CA SER A 117 26.42 2.42 -15.08
C SER A 117 26.69 3.06 -13.72
N GLU A 118 25.68 3.20 -12.87
CA GLU A 118 25.82 3.84 -11.55
C GLU A 118 26.23 2.85 -10.45
N ASN A 119 26.09 1.55 -10.70
CA ASN A 119 26.38 0.46 -9.76
C ASN A 119 25.59 0.60 -8.44
N VAL A 120 24.28 0.82 -8.54
CA VAL A 120 23.42 0.84 -7.34
C VAL A 120 23.39 -0.54 -6.67
N ASP A 121 23.44 -0.52 -5.35
CA ASP A 121 23.37 -1.72 -4.51
C ASP A 121 21.90 -2.18 -4.30
N LEU A 122 20.95 -1.23 -4.29
CA LEU A 122 19.51 -1.45 -4.06
C LEU A 122 18.69 -0.61 -5.03
N PHE A 123 17.60 -1.16 -5.54
CA PHE A 123 16.55 -0.40 -6.21
C PHE A 123 15.28 -0.36 -5.35
N THR A 124 14.64 0.81 -5.27
CA THR A 124 13.41 0.98 -4.52
C THR A 124 12.50 2.04 -5.16
N GLY A 125 11.27 2.14 -4.68
CA GLY A 125 10.29 3.08 -5.20
C GLY A 125 9.17 2.39 -5.95
N ILE A 126 8.73 2.97 -7.06
CA ILE A 126 7.62 2.60 -7.94
C ILE A 126 6.25 2.75 -7.29
N THR A 127 5.45 3.60 -7.90
CA THR A 127 4.05 3.85 -7.54
C THR A 127 3.09 3.05 -8.42
N SER A 128 3.36 2.98 -9.73
CA SER A 128 2.38 2.46 -10.70
C SER A 128 2.41 0.93 -10.82
N SER A 129 1.23 0.33 -10.69
CA SER A 129 0.99 -1.10 -10.95
C SER A 129 1.26 -1.54 -12.40
N GLY A 130 1.39 -0.59 -13.33
CA GLY A 130 1.83 -0.87 -14.71
C GLY A 130 3.32 -1.14 -14.81
N ASN A 131 4.12 -0.61 -13.90
CA ASN A 131 5.58 -0.67 -13.96
C ASN A 131 6.16 -1.90 -13.22
N THR A 132 5.61 -2.32 -12.09
CA THR A 132 6.18 -3.43 -11.31
C THR A 132 6.26 -4.76 -12.09
N PRO A 133 5.25 -5.17 -12.92
CA PRO A 133 5.38 -6.37 -13.75
C PRO A 133 6.41 -6.25 -14.87
N ALA A 134 6.73 -5.04 -15.32
CA ALA A 134 7.76 -4.83 -16.33
C ALA A 134 9.17 -4.77 -15.71
N LEU A 135 9.31 -4.15 -14.54
CA LEU A 135 10.59 -3.97 -13.86
C LEU A 135 11.04 -5.19 -13.06
N GLY A 136 10.09 -5.96 -12.52
CA GLY A 136 10.41 -7.15 -11.72
C GLY A 136 11.28 -8.17 -12.44
N PRO A 137 10.93 -8.65 -13.65
CA PRO A 137 11.80 -9.56 -14.42
C PRO A 137 13.17 -8.97 -14.74
N VAL A 138 13.25 -7.65 -14.98
CA VAL A 138 14.53 -6.96 -15.23
C VAL A 138 15.40 -6.93 -13.96
N ALA A 139 14.81 -6.72 -12.80
CA ALA A 139 15.52 -6.78 -11.52
C ALA A 139 16.11 -8.18 -11.26
N GLU A 140 15.32 -9.24 -11.53
CA GLU A 140 15.80 -10.63 -11.41
C GLU A 140 16.95 -10.92 -12.41
N GLU A 141 16.80 -10.50 -13.68
CA GLU A 141 17.85 -10.66 -14.70
C GLU A 141 19.16 -9.97 -14.29
N LEU A 142 19.06 -8.76 -13.74
CA LEU A 142 20.21 -7.96 -13.31
C LEU A 142 20.78 -8.40 -11.95
N LYS A 143 20.14 -9.34 -11.27
CA LYS A 143 20.45 -9.72 -9.88
C LYS A 143 20.53 -8.46 -9.00
N LEU A 144 19.53 -7.60 -9.13
CA LEU A 144 19.45 -6.34 -8.40
C LEU A 144 18.46 -6.47 -7.25
N LEU A 145 18.98 -6.46 -6.02
CA LEU A 145 18.10 -6.40 -4.85
C LEU A 145 17.13 -5.24 -5.01
N THR A 146 15.85 -5.56 -5.02
CA THR A 146 14.78 -4.61 -5.32
C THR A 146 13.67 -4.73 -4.28
N VAL A 147 13.32 -3.60 -3.67
CA VAL A 147 12.16 -3.51 -2.79
C VAL A 147 11.21 -2.46 -3.37
N PHE A 148 10.21 -2.91 -4.13
CA PHE A 148 9.16 -2.00 -4.59
C PHE A 148 8.36 -1.47 -3.40
N VAL A 149 8.17 -0.16 -3.36
CA VAL A 149 7.37 0.47 -2.31
C VAL A 149 5.88 0.24 -2.54
N ASP A 150 5.44 0.33 -3.79
CA ASP A 150 4.05 0.16 -4.21
C ASP A 150 3.96 -0.59 -5.55
N GLY A 151 3.06 -0.16 -6.45
CA GLY A 151 2.78 -0.90 -7.68
C GLY A 151 2.09 -2.23 -7.37
N CYS A 152 1.01 -2.14 -6.58
CA CYS A 152 0.40 -3.22 -5.81
C CYS A 152 -0.32 -4.31 -6.61
N THR A 153 -0.32 -4.27 -7.95
CA THR A 153 -0.98 -5.30 -8.76
C THR A 153 -0.57 -6.72 -8.36
N ASP A 154 -1.53 -7.61 -8.30
CA ASP A 154 -1.31 -9.05 -8.05
C ASP A 154 -0.45 -9.68 -9.15
N PHE A 155 -0.47 -9.12 -10.37
CA PHE A 155 0.26 -9.65 -11.52
C PHE A 155 1.77 -9.70 -11.35
N LEU A 156 2.34 -8.89 -10.45
CA LEU A 156 3.79 -8.96 -10.19
C LEU A 156 4.21 -10.38 -9.80
N PHE A 157 3.62 -10.92 -8.74
CA PHE A 157 4.01 -12.24 -8.21
C PHE A 157 3.14 -13.40 -8.73
N ASP A 158 1.96 -13.12 -9.27
CA ASP A 158 1.14 -14.17 -9.90
C ASP A 158 1.66 -14.56 -11.28
N LYS A 159 2.25 -13.59 -12.04
CA LYS A 159 2.57 -13.78 -13.46
C LYS A 159 3.97 -13.37 -13.85
N ALA A 160 4.40 -12.14 -13.48
CA ALA A 160 5.65 -11.58 -13.98
C ALA A 160 6.88 -12.19 -13.30
N VAL A 161 6.83 -12.35 -11.98
CA VAL A 161 7.90 -12.92 -11.15
C VAL A 161 7.29 -13.94 -10.18
N PRO A 162 6.81 -15.08 -10.66
CA PRO A 162 6.12 -16.08 -9.82
C PRO A 162 7.04 -16.77 -8.82
N ASN A 163 8.34 -16.75 -9.05
CA ASN A 163 9.37 -17.28 -8.16
C ASN A 163 10.42 -16.19 -7.91
N PRO A 164 10.11 -15.18 -7.09
CA PRO A 164 11.04 -14.08 -6.83
C PRO A 164 12.25 -14.56 -6.03
N HIS A 165 13.41 -13.97 -6.34
CA HIS A 165 14.63 -14.10 -5.56
C HIS A 165 15.12 -12.72 -5.13
N HIS A 166 15.36 -11.80 -6.08
CA HIS A 166 15.86 -10.45 -5.80
C HIS A 166 14.76 -9.41 -5.57
N VAL A 167 13.50 -9.74 -5.93
CA VAL A 167 12.38 -8.79 -5.91
C VAL A 167 11.50 -8.99 -4.69
N PHE A 168 11.31 -7.91 -3.95
CA PHE A 168 10.36 -7.77 -2.83
C PHE A 168 9.40 -6.61 -3.10
N ARG A 169 8.24 -6.60 -2.42
CA ARG A 169 7.33 -5.46 -2.39
C ARG A 169 6.79 -5.25 -0.98
N ILE A 170 6.93 -4.01 -0.45
CA ILE A 170 6.60 -3.72 0.96
C ILE A 170 5.13 -3.42 1.21
N THR A 171 4.42 -2.86 0.24
CA THR A 171 3.00 -2.53 0.40
C THR A 171 2.11 -3.73 0.15
N ASN A 172 0.83 -3.64 0.55
CA ASN A 172 -0.13 -4.72 0.37
C ASN A 172 -0.41 -5.00 -1.12
N ILE A 173 -0.92 -6.19 -1.37
CA ILE A 173 -1.42 -6.63 -2.66
C ILE A 173 -2.80 -6.02 -2.96
N GLN A 174 -3.08 -5.71 -4.22
CA GLN A 174 -4.32 -5.04 -4.66
C GLN A 174 -5.60 -5.80 -4.28
N SER A 175 -5.57 -7.13 -4.29
CA SER A 175 -6.72 -7.96 -3.88
C SER A 175 -7.17 -7.67 -2.45
N ALA A 176 -6.26 -7.29 -1.56
CA ALA A 176 -6.60 -6.91 -0.19
C ALA A 176 -7.43 -5.61 -0.14
N ASP A 177 -7.12 -4.62 -0.97
CA ASP A 177 -7.85 -3.35 -1.00
C ASP A 177 -9.27 -3.52 -1.52
N GLY A 178 -9.45 -4.22 -2.64
CA GLY A 178 -10.76 -4.51 -3.20
C GLY A 178 -11.63 -5.29 -2.23
N THR A 179 -11.06 -6.30 -1.57
CA THR A 179 -11.73 -7.09 -0.54
C THR A 179 -12.10 -6.24 0.68
N THR A 180 -11.19 -5.38 1.15
CA THR A 180 -11.45 -4.47 2.29
C THR A 180 -12.60 -3.51 1.99
N ALA A 181 -12.63 -2.92 0.78
CA ALA A 181 -13.71 -2.04 0.35
C ALA A 181 -15.06 -2.79 0.26
N ALA A 182 -15.06 -4.04 -0.20
CA ALA A 182 -16.25 -4.88 -0.25
C ALA A 182 -16.78 -5.20 1.17
N VAL A 183 -15.90 -5.54 2.10
CA VAL A 183 -16.25 -5.78 3.51
C VAL A 183 -16.86 -4.52 4.13
N ALA A 184 -16.19 -3.36 3.99
CA ALA A 184 -16.70 -2.10 4.50
C ALA A 184 -18.07 -1.73 3.91
N THR A 185 -18.25 -1.97 2.59
CA THR A 185 -19.54 -1.76 1.90
C THR A 185 -20.63 -2.67 2.46
N ALA A 186 -20.34 -3.97 2.62
CA ALA A 186 -21.33 -4.94 3.12
C ALA A 186 -21.71 -4.68 4.57
N MET A 187 -20.76 -4.25 5.41
CA MET A 187 -21.05 -3.87 6.80
C MET A 187 -21.93 -2.63 6.89
N THR A 188 -21.64 -1.64 6.03
CA THR A 188 -22.31 -0.33 6.11
C THR A 188 -23.63 -0.30 5.35
N TRP A 189 -23.68 -0.91 4.17
CA TRP A 189 -24.83 -0.85 3.26
C TRP A 189 -25.24 -2.24 2.75
N PRO A 190 -25.72 -3.14 3.62
CA PRO A 190 -26.03 -4.53 3.25
C PRO A 190 -27.19 -4.69 2.26
N LYS A 191 -27.92 -3.60 1.97
CA LYS A 191 -29.06 -3.58 1.04
C LYS A 191 -28.68 -3.06 -0.37
N VAL A 192 -27.42 -2.77 -0.65
CA VAL A 192 -26.94 -2.40 -1.99
C VAL A 192 -27.25 -3.54 -2.98
N ARG A 193 -27.76 -3.21 -4.16
CA ARG A 193 -28.05 -4.18 -5.24
C ARG A 193 -27.45 -3.77 -6.57
N THR A 194 -27.34 -2.47 -6.84
CA THR A 194 -26.81 -1.95 -8.11
C THR A 194 -25.59 -1.09 -7.88
N ILE A 195 -24.54 -1.36 -8.62
CA ILE A 195 -23.24 -0.71 -8.46
C ILE A 195 -22.79 -0.15 -9.79
N ALA A 196 -22.44 1.14 -9.82
CA ALA A 196 -21.67 1.73 -10.89
C ALA A 196 -20.18 1.72 -10.53
N HIS A 197 -19.33 1.64 -11.54
CA HIS A 197 -17.89 1.55 -11.40
C HIS A 197 -17.20 2.62 -12.21
N ILE A 198 -16.18 3.29 -11.64
CA ILE A 198 -15.27 4.19 -12.36
C ILE A 198 -13.85 3.93 -11.88
N HIS A 199 -13.00 3.42 -12.76
CA HIS A 199 -11.65 2.96 -12.45
C HIS A 199 -10.65 3.42 -13.51
N PRO A 200 -9.37 3.68 -13.18
CA PRO A 200 -8.38 3.99 -14.19
C PRO A 200 -8.12 2.78 -15.09
N ASP A 201 -8.02 3.00 -16.41
CA ASP A 201 -7.90 1.92 -17.41
C ASP A 201 -6.50 1.34 -17.51
N TYR A 202 -6.08 0.61 -16.48
CA TYR A 202 -4.84 -0.18 -16.45
C TYR A 202 -4.89 -1.25 -15.34
N ALA A 203 -3.79 -2.00 -15.14
CA ALA A 203 -3.74 -3.14 -14.24
C ALA A 203 -4.36 -2.91 -12.85
N TYR A 204 -4.06 -1.77 -12.21
CA TYR A 204 -4.62 -1.44 -10.90
C TYR A 204 -6.15 -1.33 -10.92
N GLY A 205 -6.71 -0.55 -11.86
CA GLY A 205 -8.16 -0.36 -11.94
C GLY A 205 -8.90 -1.65 -12.26
N ARG A 206 -8.34 -2.47 -13.16
CA ARG A 206 -8.92 -3.78 -13.54
C ARG A 206 -8.92 -4.74 -12.34
N ASN A 207 -7.81 -4.84 -11.62
CA ASN A 207 -7.74 -5.64 -10.40
C ASN A 207 -8.73 -5.15 -9.32
N ALA A 208 -8.81 -3.82 -9.09
CA ALA A 208 -9.73 -3.28 -8.10
C ALA A 208 -11.20 -3.61 -8.39
N PHE A 209 -11.61 -3.49 -9.67
CA PHE A 209 -12.93 -3.86 -10.12
C PHE A 209 -13.23 -5.34 -9.86
N ASP A 210 -12.35 -6.23 -10.30
CA ASP A 210 -12.55 -7.67 -10.19
C ASP A 210 -12.62 -8.11 -8.72
N HIS A 211 -11.63 -7.72 -7.91
CA HIS A 211 -11.57 -8.10 -6.50
C HIS A 211 -12.78 -7.61 -5.69
N PHE A 212 -13.16 -6.33 -5.89
CA PHE A 212 -14.33 -5.77 -5.23
C PHE A 212 -15.62 -6.49 -5.66
N THR A 213 -15.79 -6.70 -6.97
CA THR A 213 -17.01 -7.30 -7.52
C THR A 213 -17.21 -8.73 -7.02
N ILE A 214 -16.14 -9.54 -7.01
CA ILE A 214 -16.21 -10.91 -6.50
C ILE A 214 -16.50 -10.90 -4.99
N ALA A 215 -15.76 -10.12 -4.21
CA ALA A 215 -15.93 -10.07 -2.76
C ALA A 215 -17.31 -9.53 -2.35
N VAL A 216 -17.79 -8.45 -2.99
CA VAL A 216 -19.11 -7.88 -2.66
C VAL A 216 -20.25 -8.81 -3.04
N ASN A 217 -20.15 -9.54 -4.14
CA ASN A 217 -21.15 -10.56 -4.51
C ASN A 217 -21.18 -11.72 -3.51
N LYS A 218 -20.03 -12.09 -2.95
CA LYS A 218 -19.98 -13.09 -1.88
C LYS A 218 -20.66 -12.60 -0.60
N LEU A 219 -20.50 -11.32 -0.25
CA LEU A 219 -21.03 -10.72 0.99
C LEU A 219 -22.47 -10.23 0.87
N ILE A 220 -22.85 -9.78 -0.33
CA ILE A 220 -24.18 -9.28 -0.67
C ILE A 220 -24.64 -9.97 -1.97
N PRO A 221 -25.10 -11.22 -1.90
CA PRO A 221 -25.48 -11.96 -3.10
C PRO A 221 -26.51 -11.22 -3.95
N GLY A 222 -26.32 -11.30 -5.29
CA GLY A 222 -27.22 -10.67 -6.26
C GLY A 222 -26.93 -9.19 -6.53
N THR A 223 -25.79 -8.63 -6.09
CA THR A 223 -25.32 -7.33 -6.57
C THR A 223 -25.00 -7.38 -8.06
N LYS A 224 -25.28 -6.29 -8.79
CA LYS A 224 -25.09 -6.19 -10.23
C LYS A 224 -24.33 -4.92 -10.59
N SER A 225 -23.31 -5.05 -11.46
CA SER A 225 -22.69 -3.89 -12.11
C SER A 225 -23.67 -3.34 -13.17
N VAL A 226 -24.01 -2.05 -13.09
CA VAL A 226 -24.94 -1.39 -14.00
C VAL A 226 -24.27 -0.35 -14.90
N TYR A 227 -23.03 0.00 -14.59
CA TYR A 227 -22.17 0.88 -15.39
C TYR A 227 -20.70 0.63 -15.06
N GLU A 228 -19.87 0.68 -16.09
CA GLU A 228 -18.42 0.62 -15.98
C GLU A 228 -17.79 1.76 -16.77
N GLY A 229 -17.05 2.63 -16.11
CA GLY A 229 -16.29 3.74 -16.69
C GLY A 229 -14.78 3.49 -16.53
N TRP A 230 -14.05 3.62 -17.63
CA TRP A 230 -12.62 3.34 -17.70
C TRP A 230 -11.85 4.56 -18.24
N PRO A 231 -11.72 5.66 -17.47
CA PRO A 231 -10.87 6.78 -17.85
C PRO A 231 -9.40 6.37 -17.92
N LYS A 232 -8.65 7.00 -18.84
CA LYS A 232 -7.19 6.83 -18.87
C LYS A 232 -6.57 7.40 -17.61
N LEU A 233 -5.48 6.80 -17.15
CA LEU A 233 -4.67 7.37 -16.05
C LEU A 233 -4.17 8.78 -16.46
N GLY A 234 -4.32 9.75 -15.54
CA GLY A 234 -4.02 11.16 -15.80
C GLY A 234 -5.18 11.94 -16.41
N SER A 235 -6.39 11.37 -16.46
CA SER A 235 -7.58 12.09 -16.95
C SER A 235 -7.93 13.26 -16.04
N THR A 236 -8.30 14.39 -16.67
CA THR A 236 -8.76 15.61 -15.97
C THR A 236 -10.24 15.89 -16.17
N ASP A 237 -10.91 15.19 -17.09
CA ASP A 237 -12.35 15.30 -17.35
C ASP A 237 -13.05 13.96 -17.16
N PHE A 238 -13.99 13.93 -16.24
CA PHE A 238 -14.81 12.78 -15.87
C PHE A 238 -16.30 12.97 -16.20
N THR A 239 -16.66 14.05 -16.92
CA THR A 239 -18.04 14.45 -17.18
C THR A 239 -18.87 13.33 -17.78
N SER A 240 -18.38 12.67 -18.83
CA SER A 240 -19.09 11.58 -19.50
C SER A 240 -19.29 10.36 -18.57
N HIS A 241 -18.27 10.02 -17.80
CA HIS A 241 -18.33 8.91 -16.84
C HIS A 241 -19.35 9.21 -15.73
N LEU A 242 -19.34 10.43 -15.17
CA LEU A 242 -20.26 10.84 -14.12
C LEU A 242 -21.72 10.86 -14.59
N THR A 243 -21.99 11.48 -15.75
CA THR A 243 -23.36 11.59 -16.30
C THR A 243 -23.94 10.22 -16.63
N ASN A 244 -23.14 9.33 -17.24
CA ASN A 244 -23.56 7.97 -17.55
C ASN A 244 -23.82 7.14 -16.27
N ALA A 245 -22.94 7.22 -15.28
CA ALA A 245 -23.14 6.53 -14.00
C ALA A 245 -24.43 7.03 -13.29
N ILE A 246 -24.63 8.34 -13.22
CA ILE A 246 -25.84 8.94 -12.59
C ILE A 246 -27.12 8.53 -13.32
N ALA A 247 -27.10 8.46 -14.65
CA ALA A 247 -28.26 8.05 -15.45
C ALA A 247 -28.74 6.63 -15.16
N LYS A 248 -27.85 5.74 -14.70
CA LYS A 248 -28.19 4.37 -14.27
C LYS A 248 -28.83 4.28 -12.89
N LYS A 249 -28.84 5.38 -12.11
CA LYS A 249 -29.39 5.45 -10.74
C LYS A 249 -28.94 4.29 -9.84
N PRO A 250 -27.63 4.01 -9.72
CA PRO A 250 -27.11 2.92 -8.90
C PRO A 250 -27.30 3.23 -7.41
N ASP A 251 -27.34 2.17 -6.57
CA ASP A 251 -27.30 2.32 -5.11
C ASP A 251 -25.93 2.83 -4.62
N LEU A 252 -24.86 2.43 -5.32
CA LEU A 252 -23.47 2.69 -4.97
C LEU A 252 -22.64 3.00 -6.22
N LEU A 253 -21.73 3.95 -6.13
CA LEU A 253 -20.60 4.07 -7.02
C LEU A 253 -19.34 3.58 -6.28
N PHE A 254 -18.65 2.60 -6.86
CA PHE A 254 -17.34 2.14 -6.41
C PHE A 254 -16.23 2.65 -7.34
N SER A 255 -15.16 3.18 -6.76
CA SER A 255 -14.05 3.76 -7.52
C SER A 255 -12.69 3.37 -6.96
N SER A 256 -11.72 3.16 -7.84
CA SER A 256 -10.32 3.05 -7.51
C SER A 256 -9.47 4.18 -8.10
N LEU A 257 -10.09 5.29 -8.48
CA LEU A 257 -9.34 6.50 -8.85
C LEU A 257 -8.48 6.97 -7.68
N TRP A 258 -7.29 7.47 -7.98
CA TRP A 258 -6.30 7.85 -6.99
C TRP A 258 -5.52 9.11 -7.39
N GLY A 259 -4.78 9.70 -6.45
CA GLY A 259 -3.94 10.86 -6.72
C GLY A 259 -4.72 12.05 -7.30
N GLY A 260 -4.12 12.71 -8.28
CA GLY A 260 -4.71 13.84 -8.98
C GLY A 260 -5.99 13.49 -9.72
N ASP A 261 -6.11 12.28 -10.25
CA ASP A 261 -7.32 11.80 -10.94
C ASP A 261 -8.52 11.77 -9.97
N TYR A 262 -8.31 11.26 -8.75
CA TYR A 262 -9.36 11.27 -7.75
C TYR A 262 -9.75 12.69 -7.33
N VAL A 263 -8.76 13.57 -7.14
CA VAL A 263 -9.03 14.98 -6.79
C VAL A 263 -9.84 15.68 -7.89
N ALA A 264 -9.49 15.48 -9.15
CA ALA A 264 -10.25 16.02 -10.29
C ALA A 264 -11.67 15.42 -10.36
N PHE A 265 -11.78 14.11 -10.16
CA PHE A 265 -13.05 13.38 -10.14
C PHE A 265 -14.00 13.90 -9.06
N TYR A 266 -13.58 13.95 -7.79
CA TYR A 266 -14.51 14.32 -6.72
C TYR A 266 -15.00 15.77 -6.84
N LYS A 267 -14.15 16.68 -7.27
CA LYS A 267 -14.53 18.09 -7.54
C LYS A 267 -15.56 18.22 -8.66
N GLN A 268 -15.46 17.40 -9.70
CA GLN A 268 -16.49 17.35 -10.74
C GLN A 268 -17.76 16.66 -10.22
N ALA A 269 -17.63 15.56 -9.49
CA ALA A 269 -18.77 14.83 -8.92
C ALA A 269 -19.63 15.69 -7.97
N LEU A 270 -19.02 16.62 -7.24
CA LEU A 270 -19.73 17.61 -6.42
C LEU A 270 -20.65 18.50 -7.28
N ARG A 271 -20.19 18.94 -8.45
CA ARG A 271 -20.99 19.79 -9.37
C ARG A 271 -22.23 19.07 -9.92
N TYR A 272 -22.20 17.74 -9.98
CA TYR A 272 -23.31 16.89 -10.41
C TYR A 272 -24.18 16.39 -9.26
N ASP A 273 -23.92 16.82 -8.02
CA ASP A 273 -24.58 16.30 -6.80
C ASP A 273 -24.51 14.77 -6.68
N MET A 274 -23.46 14.14 -7.21
CA MET A 274 -23.34 12.68 -7.29
C MET A 274 -23.44 12.02 -5.90
N PHE A 275 -22.74 12.58 -4.91
CA PHE A 275 -22.70 12.05 -3.54
C PHE A 275 -24.03 12.18 -2.79
N LYS A 276 -24.98 13.03 -3.26
CA LYS A 276 -26.35 13.09 -2.76
C LYS A 276 -27.27 12.08 -3.44
N LYS A 277 -26.92 11.62 -4.64
CA LYS A 277 -27.75 10.73 -5.48
C LYS A 277 -27.48 9.26 -5.21
N MET A 278 -26.26 8.91 -4.80
CA MET A 278 -25.83 7.53 -4.55
C MET A 278 -24.75 7.46 -3.46
N LYS A 279 -24.61 6.28 -2.86
CA LYS A 279 -23.51 5.99 -1.94
C LYS A 279 -22.18 5.95 -2.71
N PHE A 280 -21.07 6.17 -1.99
CA PHE A 280 -19.75 6.10 -2.58
C PHE A 280 -18.78 5.29 -1.72
N SER A 281 -18.03 4.41 -2.37
CA SER A 281 -16.93 3.64 -1.77
C SER A 281 -15.69 3.70 -2.66
N SER A 282 -14.52 3.78 -2.06
CA SER A 282 -13.25 3.87 -2.79
C SER A 282 -12.14 3.11 -2.07
N THR A 283 -11.22 2.52 -2.86
CA THR A 283 -10.02 1.86 -2.32
C THR A 283 -8.93 2.85 -1.93
N LEU A 284 -8.86 4.03 -2.57
CA LEU A 284 -7.67 4.88 -2.49
C LEU A 284 -7.98 6.40 -2.47
N ALA A 285 -9.22 6.79 -2.13
CA ALA A 285 -9.59 8.20 -2.08
C ALA A 285 -8.70 9.04 -1.14
N PHE A 286 -8.27 8.46 -0.02
CA PHE A 286 -7.41 9.08 0.98
C PHE A 286 -5.95 8.59 0.96
N GLY A 287 -5.52 7.97 -0.14
CA GLY A 287 -4.15 7.54 -0.32
C GLY A 287 -3.17 8.65 -0.71
N SER A 288 -3.65 9.77 -1.24
CA SER A 288 -2.82 10.94 -1.56
C SER A 288 -2.25 11.59 -0.29
N ALA A 289 -1.36 12.56 -0.46
CA ALA A 289 -0.96 13.41 0.64
C ALA A 289 -2.22 14.01 1.30
N PRO A 290 -2.34 13.94 2.64
CA PRO A 290 -3.60 14.32 3.32
C PRO A 290 -4.13 15.70 2.91
N HIS A 291 -3.26 16.69 2.75
CA HIS A 291 -3.62 18.05 2.34
C HIS A 291 -4.16 18.19 0.89
N ALA A 292 -4.04 17.13 0.06
CA ALA A 292 -4.62 17.13 -1.29
C ALA A 292 -6.15 16.96 -1.28
N ILE A 293 -6.72 16.53 -0.16
CA ILE A 293 -8.17 16.40 0.04
C ILE A 293 -8.69 17.65 0.75
N GLY A 294 -9.41 18.51 0.01
CA GLY A 294 -9.95 19.76 0.56
C GLY A 294 -11.10 19.54 1.56
N LYS A 295 -11.49 20.61 2.27
CA LYS A 295 -12.66 20.62 3.15
C LYS A 295 -13.99 20.47 2.42
N ASP A 296 -14.01 20.73 1.12
CA ASP A 296 -15.17 20.55 0.26
C ASP A 296 -15.48 19.10 -0.10
N HIS A 297 -14.57 18.17 0.24
CA HIS A 297 -14.79 16.75 0.02
C HIS A 297 -16.01 16.25 0.82
N PRO A 298 -16.85 15.35 0.26
CA PRO A 298 -18.07 14.89 0.94
C PRO A 298 -17.77 14.10 2.22
N GLU A 299 -18.59 14.33 3.26
CA GLU A 299 -18.51 13.58 4.51
C GLU A 299 -19.23 12.23 4.41
N GLY A 300 -18.80 11.26 5.21
CA GLY A 300 -19.48 9.99 5.42
C GLY A 300 -19.38 9.00 4.26
N ILE A 301 -18.54 9.25 3.27
CA ILE A 301 -18.24 8.27 2.24
C ILE A 301 -17.22 7.25 2.75
N ILE A 302 -17.26 6.01 2.22
CA ILE A 302 -16.21 5.03 2.48
C ILE A 302 -14.99 5.40 1.63
N ALA A 303 -13.87 5.62 2.30
CA ALA A 303 -12.63 6.05 1.68
C ALA A 303 -11.46 5.17 2.12
N GLY A 304 -10.80 4.53 1.17
CA GLY A 304 -9.62 3.73 1.41
C GLY A 304 -8.32 4.54 1.39
N VAL A 305 -7.30 3.98 2.00
CA VAL A 305 -5.96 4.59 2.12
C VAL A 305 -4.85 3.72 1.55
N HIS A 306 -5.16 2.51 1.20
CA HIS A 306 -4.22 1.46 0.82
C HIS A 306 -3.28 1.03 1.96
N ALA A 307 -3.00 -0.28 2.07
CA ALA A 307 -2.29 -0.86 3.20
C ALA A 307 -2.94 -0.45 4.55
N ASN A 308 -2.24 -0.54 5.66
CA ASN A 308 -2.77 -0.13 6.96
C ASN A 308 -2.17 1.22 7.38
N TYR A 309 -2.13 2.20 6.52
CA TYR A 309 -1.52 3.46 6.92
C TYR A 309 -2.41 4.67 6.63
N TYR A 310 -2.71 5.40 7.71
CA TYR A 310 -3.20 6.77 7.67
C TYR A 310 -2.54 7.57 8.80
N PHE A 311 -2.11 8.79 8.54
CA PHE A 311 -1.22 9.54 9.42
C PHE A 311 -1.74 9.74 10.86
N ASN A 312 -3.06 9.77 11.07
CA ASN A 312 -3.70 9.90 12.38
C ASN A 312 -4.35 8.59 12.89
N TYR A 313 -3.97 7.44 12.34
CA TYR A 313 -4.41 6.13 12.78
C TYR A 313 -3.24 5.29 13.31
N PRO A 314 -3.42 4.56 14.40
CA PRO A 314 -4.55 4.59 15.36
C PRO A 314 -4.62 5.93 16.10
N PRO A 315 -5.73 6.27 16.77
CA PRO A 315 -5.86 7.53 17.50
C PRO A 315 -4.68 7.78 18.42
N ASN A 316 -4.30 9.06 18.54
CA ASN A 316 -3.08 9.57 19.20
C ASN A 316 -2.68 8.80 20.47
N GLY A 317 -1.40 8.49 20.61
CA GLY A 317 -0.80 7.82 21.76
C GLY A 317 -1.02 6.30 21.80
N ARG A 318 -1.78 5.72 20.89
CA ARG A 318 -1.98 4.26 20.83
C ARG A 318 -0.88 3.52 20.06
N TRP A 319 -0.18 4.22 19.17
CA TRP A 319 0.93 3.65 18.42
C TRP A 319 2.10 4.63 18.33
N PRO A 320 2.97 4.68 19.36
CA PRO A 320 4.05 5.67 19.47
C PRO A 320 5.01 5.71 18.28
N ILE A 321 5.17 4.59 17.56
CA ILE A 321 6.02 4.53 16.35
C ILE A 321 5.45 5.43 15.26
N ASN A 322 4.12 5.41 15.05
CA ASN A 322 3.50 6.31 14.08
C ASN A 322 3.58 7.76 14.54
N ASP A 323 3.30 8.05 15.81
CA ASP A 323 3.37 9.41 16.34
C ASP A 323 4.78 10.02 16.14
N ALA A 324 5.82 9.22 16.39
CA ALA A 324 7.20 9.61 16.16
C ALA A 324 7.55 9.86 14.70
N PHE A 325 7.09 8.96 13.80
CA PHE A 325 7.29 9.08 12.36
C PHE A 325 6.58 10.33 11.80
N VAL A 326 5.29 10.51 12.12
CA VAL A 326 4.50 11.67 11.68
C VAL A 326 5.13 12.97 12.16
N LYS A 327 5.57 13.02 13.43
CA LYS A 327 6.25 14.21 14.00
C LYS A 327 7.50 14.56 13.20
N LYS A 328 8.42 13.59 12.99
CA LYS A 328 9.68 13.81 12.25
C LYS A 328 9.42 14.22 10.79
N TYR A 329 8.47 13.54 10.14
CA TYR A 329 8.09 13.86 8.77
C TYR A 329 7.55 15.30 8.68
N TYR A 330 6.63 15.68 9.57
CA TYR A 330 6.08 17.04 9.62
C TYR A 330 7.11 18.10 9.97
N GLU A 331 8.01 17.83 10.92
CA GLU A 331 9.10 18.74 11.26
C GLU A 331 10.00 19.03 10.07
N ARG A 332 10.23 18.01 9.22
CA ARG A 332 11.12 18.11 8.05
C ARG A 332 10.47 18.80 6.84
N TRP A 333 9.19 18.50 6.54
CA TRP A 333 8.54 18.98 5.31
C TRP A 333 7.29 19.82 5.50
N LYS A 334 6.81 20.01 6.72
CA LYS A 334 5.58 20.77 7.06
C LYS A 334 4.31 20.23 6.40
N GLU A 335 4.28 18.94 6.14
CA GLU A 335 3.14 18.19 5.63
C GLU A 335 3.01 16.84 6.32
N TYR A 336 1.86 16.18 6.17
CA TYR A 336 1.60 14.88 6.77
C TYR A 336 1.92 13.76 5.77
N PRO A 337 2.51 12.63 6.24
CA PRO A 337 2.86 11.50 5.38
C PRO A 337 1.63 10.75 4.89
N ASN A 338 1.73 10.15 3.70
CA ASN A 338 0.80 9.17 3.17
C ASN A 338 1.37 7.75 3.30
N PHE A 339 0.63 6.74 2.80
CA PHE A 339 1.04 5.34 2.86
C PHE A 339 2.34 5.05 2.10
N GLN A 340 2.62 5.79 1.03
CA GLN A 340 3.87 5.60 0.27
C GLN A 340 5.09 6.16 1.01
N ALA A 341 4.91 7.27 1.73
CA ALA A 341 5.95 7.78 2.61
C ALA A 341 6.30 6.77 3.71
N GLU A 342 5.27 6.19 4.33
CA GLU A 342 5.44 5.13 5.33
C GLU A 342 6.11 3.90 4.75
N GLY A 343 5.63 3.40 3.61
CA GLY A 343 6.17 2.22 2.94
C GLY A 343 7.65 2.37 2.59
N ALA A 344 8.04 3.52 2.02
CA ALA A 344 9.43 3.80 1.67
C ALA A 344 10.33 3.91 2.92
N TYR A 345 9.83 4.54 3.98
CA TYR A 345 10.52 4.63 5.27
C TYR A 345 10.78 3.24 5.86
N VAL A 346 9.76 2.40 5.91
CA VAL A 346 9.85 1.04 6.47
C VAL A 346 10.72 0.14 5.61
N ALA A 347 10.64 0.22 4.28
CA ALA A 347 11.47 -0.57 3.36
C ALA A 347 12.96 -0.39 3.66
N MET A 348 13.41 0.85 3.84
CA MET A 348 14.82 1.13 4.16
C MET A 348 15.24 0.58 5.53
N HIS A 349 14.38 0.64 6.54
CA HIS A 349 14.64 0.06 7.85
C HIS A 349 14.64 -1.48 7.84
N MET A 350 13.81 -2.11 6.99
CA MET A 350 13.84 -3.57 6.80
C MET A 350 15.14 -4.01 6.12
N VAL A 351 15.58 -3.32 5.06
CA VAL A 351 16.87 -3.59 4.41
C VAL A 351 18.03 -3.41 5.39
N LYS A 352 18.05 -2.31 6.16
CA LYS A 352 19.04 -2.11 7.24
C LYS A 352 19.06 -3.27 8.21
N THR A 353 17.89 -3.69 8.70
CA THR A 353 17.75 -4.78 9.66
C THR A 353 18.26 -6.11 9.08
N ALA A 354 17.96 -6.39 7.80
CA ALA A 354 18.43 -7.60 7.12
C ALA A 354 19.97 -7.60 6.99
N ILE A 355 20.56 -6.48 6.60
CA ILE A 355 22.04 -6.31 6.52
C ILE A 355 22.68 -6.53 7.90
N GLU A 356 22.12 -5.97 8.96
CA GLU A 356 22.64 -6.14 10.32
C GLU A 356 22.53 -7.58 10.83
N ARG A 357 21.42 -8.28 10.51
CA ARG A 357 21.25 -9.70 10.84
C ARG A 357 22.25 -10.58 10.07
N ALA A 358 22.38 -10.35 8.77
CA ALA A 358 23.35 -11.07 7.94
C ALA A 358 24.78 -10.87 8.43
N ASN A 359 25.19 -9.62 8.74
CA ASN A 359 26.51 -9.35 9.33
C ASN A 359 26.75 -10.10 10.65
N LYS A 360 25.74 -10.20 11.51
CA LYS A 360 25.85 -10.95 12.78
C LYS A 360 26.12 -12.43 12.55
N LEU A 361 25.58 -13.00 11.48
CA LEU A 361 25.71 -14.42 11.14
C LEU A 361 27.06 -14.74 10.46
N ILE A 362 27.41 -13.98 9.43
CA ILE A 362 28.55 -14.30 8.57
C ILE A 362 29.77 -13.40 8.77
N GLY A 363 29.59 -12.23 9.37
CA GLY A 363 30.65 -11.19 9.48
C GLY A 363 30.89 -10.46 8.18
N GLY A 364 31.62 -9.34 8.23
CA GLY A 364 31.91 -8.49 7.06
C GLY A 364 30.67 -7.86 6.43
N TRP A 365 30.84 -7.34 5.21
CA TRP A 365 29.70 -6.90 4.41
C TRP A 365 29.00 -8.12 3.79
N PRO A 366 27.70 -8.36 4.06
CA PRO A 366 26.99 -9.50 3.48
C PRO A 366 26.79 -9.29 1.96
N ASP A 367 26.80 -10.38 1.21
CA ASP A 367 26.35 -10.40 -0.17
C ASP A 367 24.81 -10.32 -0.26
N ASP A 368 24.30 -10.17 -1.49
CA ASP A 368 22.87 -10.03 -1.70
C ASP A 368 22.08 -11.27 -1.26
N ASP A 369 22.60 -12.49 -1.47
CA ASP A 369 21.95 -13.73 -1.06
C ASP A 369 21.81 -13.82 0.46
N ALA A 370 22.83 -13.39 1.20
CA ALA A 370 22.76 -13.33 2.67
C ALA A 370 21.75 -12.28 3.14
N ILE A 371 21.65 -11.14 2.47
CA ILE A 371 20.66 -10.10 2.79
C ILE A 371 19.24 -10.61 2.46
N ILE A 372 19.06 -11.21 1.30
CA ILE A 372 17.78 -11.79 0.85
C ILE A 372 17.28 -12.84 1.85
N SER A 373 18.15 -13.76 2.28
CA SER A 373 17.78 -14.78 3.26
C SER A 373 17.29 -14.20 4.60
N GLN A 374 17.74 -12.98 4.94
CA GLN A 374 17.28 -12.27 6.13
C GLN A 374 16.02 -11.43 5.89
N LEU A 375 15.73 -11.03 4.64
CA LEU A 375 14.49 -10.36 4.27
C LEU A 375 13.31 -11.34 4.24
N GLU A 376 13.55 -12.56 3.78
CA GLU A 376 12.56 -13.63 3.82
C GLU A 376 12.11 -13.88 5.27
N ASN A 377 10.80 -13.87 5.51
CA ASN A 377 10.20 -13.92 6.86
C ASN A 377 10.56 -12.75 7.80
N LEU A 378 11.25 -11.72 7.32
CA LEU A 378 11.50 -10.56 8.17
C LEU A 378 10.17 -9.87 8.50
N GLY A 379 9.89 -9.76 9.78
CA GLY A 379 8.78 -8.94 10.28
C GLY A 379 9.30 -7.92 11.28
N MET A 380 8.70 -6.72 11.26
CA MET A 380 9.01 -5.65 12.20
C MET A 380 7.81 -4.75 12.46
N ALA A 381 7.83 -4.06 13.58
CA ALA A 381 6.90 -2.99 13.88
C ALA A 381 7.31 -1.72 13.12
N GLY A 382 6.38 -1.13 12.39
CA GLY A 382 6.53 0.13 11.66
C GLY A 382 5.41 1.11 12.01
N PRO A 383 5.35 2.29 11.39
CA PRO A 383 4.29 3.27 11.62
C PRO A 383 2.89 2.71 11.36
N ALA A 384 2.74 1.84 10.37
CA ALA A 384 1.46 1.19 10.02
C ALA A 384 1.11 -0.04 10.88
N GLY A 385 1.86 -0.34 11.93
CA GLY A 385 1.72 -1.57 12.71
C GLY A 385 2.78 -2.60 12.35
N TYR A 386 2.44 -3.89 12.40
CA TYR A 386 3.37 -4.96 12.07
C TYR A 386 3.37 -5.23 10.57
N VAL A 387 4.54 -5.26 9.96
CA VAL A 387 4.75 -5.62 8.56
C VAL A 387 5.72 -6.79 8.46
N TYR A 388 5.48 -7.71 7.53
CA TYR A 388 6.37 -8.85 7.28
C TYR A 388 6.38 -9.23 5.81
N PHE A 389 7.52 -9.74 5.33
CA PHE A 389 7.61 -10.39 4.01
C PHE A 389 7.25 -11.87 4.12
N ARG A 390 6.40 -12.33 3.22
CA ARG A 390 6.14 -13.78 3.09
C ARG A 390 7.23 -14.43 2.24
N PRO A 391 7.78 -15.57 2.67
CA PRO A 391 8.89 -16.23 1.95
C PRO A 391 8.43 -16.92 0.66
N ASP A 392 7.14 -17.22 0.51
CA ASP A 392 6.62 -17.92 -0.67
C ASP A 392 6.44 -17.00 -1.89
N ASN A 393 6.43 -15.68 -1.69
CA ASN A 393 6.20 -14.73 -2.77
C ASN A 393 6.87 -13.36 -2.58
N HIS A 394 7.68 -13.16 -1.55
CA HIS A 394 8.37 -11.90 -1.19
C HIS A 394 7.47 -10.66 -1.07
N GLN A 395 6.16 -10.91 -0.94
CA GLN A 395 5.17 -9.85 -0.73
C GLN A 395 5.16 -9.40 0.73
N GLY A 396 5.21 -8.09 0.96
CA GLY A 396 4.97 -7.47 2.25
C GLY A 396 3.49 -7.51 2.62
N TYR A 397 3.19 -7.79 3.87
CA TYR A 397 1.84 -7.84 4.40
C TYR A 397 1.71 -7.01 5.67
N LYS A 398 0.70 -6.17 5.70
CA LYS A 398 0.20 -5.41 6.86
C LYS A 398 -1.30 -5.53 6.89
N ASP A 399 -1.91 -5.41 8.07
CA ASP A 399 -3.36 -5.35 8.18
C ASP A 399 -3.91 -4.18 7.37
N THR A 400 -5.12 -4.28 6.85
CA THR A 400 -5.72 -3.20 6.06
C THR A 400 -6.52 -2.25 6.93
N VAL A 401 -6.64 -1.00 6.48
CA VAL A 401 -7.53 0.00 7.05
C VAL A 401 -8.36 0.68 5.97
N ILE A 402 -9.63 0.90 6.27
CA ILE A 402 -10.56 1.71 5.49
C ILE A 402 -11.44 2.49 6.44
N GLY A 403 -11.93 3.66 6.07
CA GLY A 403 -12.71 4.47 6.98
C GLY A 403 -13.70 5.38 6.28
N PHE A 404 -14.25 6.31 7.05
CA PHE A 404 -15.23 7.27 6.59
C PHE A 404 -14.64 8.67 6.63
N SER A 405 -14.89 9.43 5.56
CA SER A 405 -14.48 10.83 5.51
C SER A 405 -15.23 11.68 6.53
N MET A 406 -14.52 12.63 7.16
CA MET A 406 -15.11 13.60 8.08
C MET A 406 -14.40 14.95 8.02
N ASN A 407 -15.11 16.02 8.34
CA ASN A 407 -14.53 17.32 8.57
C ASN A 407 -13.73 17.35 9.87
N SER A 408 -12.61 18.04 9.87
CA SER A 408 -11.76 18.21 11.04
C SER A 408 -11.77 19.65 11.53
N LYS A 409 -11.73 19.83 12.86
CA LYS A 409 -11.46 21.13 13.49
C LYS A 409 -9.96 21.42 13.61
N GLN A 410 -9.14 20.38 13.54
CA GLN A 410 -7.69 20.46 13.73
C GLN A 410 -6.94 20.71 12.41
N TYR A 411 -7.47 20.17 11.29
CA TYR A 411 -6.83 20.23 9.98
C TYR A 411 -7.66 21.10 9.03
N ASP A 412 -7.00 21.75 8.08
CA ASP A 412 -7.64 22.53 7.00
C ASP A 412 -8.09 21.68 5.81
N PHE A 413 -8.03 20.36 5.96
CA PHE A 413 -8.48 19.33 5.01
C PHE A 413 -9.34 18.27 5.72
N GLN A 414 -10.07 17.46 4.93
CA GLN A 414 -10.83 16.33 5.48
C GLN A 414 -9.90 15.17 5.87
N ILE A 415 -10.30 14.45 6.91
CA ILE A 415 -9.60 13.27 7.43
C ILE A 415 -10.51 12.04 7.40
N LEU A 416 -9.92 10.87 7.58
CA LEU A 416 -10.68 9.69 7.98
C LEU A 416 -11.06 9.78 9.45
N ASP A 417 -12.32 9.45 9.75
CA ASP A 417 -12.87 9.42 11.11
C ASP A 417 -12.14 8.36 11.95
N PRO A 418 -11.32 8.73 12.94
CA PRO A 418 -10.55 7.77 13.73
C PRO A 418 -11.43 6.77 14.53
N GLN A 419 -12.70 7.13 14.80
CA GLN A 419 -13.63 6.28 15.54
C GLN A 419 -14.36 5.27 14.64
N ARG A 420 -14.32 5.45 13.33
CA ARG A 420 -15.02 4.65 12.34
C ARG A 420 -14.09 3.98 11.33
N MET A 421 -12.79 3.93 11.61
CA MET A 421 -11.87 3.15 10.81
C MET A 421 -12.09 1.65 11.05
N ILE A 422 -12.14 0.89 9.97
CA ILE A 422 -12.29 -0.56 9.94
C ILE A 422 -10.93 -1.15 9.62
N THR A 423 -10.42 -2.01 10.49
CA THR A 423 -9.17 -2.75 10.29
C THR A 423 -9.47 -4.23 10.11
N ILE A 424 -8.81 -4.87 9.16
CA ILE A 424 -8.98 -6.30 8.89
C ILE A 424 -7.59 -6.96 8.85
N PRO A 425 -7.39 -8.07 9.60
CA PRO A 425 -6.14 -8.83 9.52
C PRO A 425 -5.88 -9.31 8.09
N ILE A 426 -4.73 -8.95 7.55
CA ILE A 426 -4.37 -9.18 6.15
C ILE A 426 -4.46 -10.66 5.74
N ARG A 427 -4.10 -11.58 6.65
CA ARG A 427 -4.18 -13.03 6.41
C ARG A 427 -5.59 -13.55 6.10
N ASN A 428 -6.62 -12.81 6.49
CA ASN A 428 -8.02 -13.19 6.33
C ASN A 428 -8.63 -12.66 5.01
N ILE A 429 -7.91 -11.79 4.33
CA ILE A 429 -8.36 -11.12 3.09
C ILE A 429 -7.36 -11.23 1.95
N THR A 430 -6.43 -12.16 2.04
CA THR A 430 -5.47 -12.49 0.99
C THR A 430 -5.38 -14.00 0.81
N ALA A 431 -4.91 -14.44 -0.36
CA ALA A 431 -4.68 -15.86 -0.61
C ALA A 431 -3.69 -16.44 0.43
N PRO A 432 -3.98 -17.64 0.96
CA PRO A 432 -3.11 -18.27 1.95
C PRO A 432 -1.74 -18.62 1.36
N PRO A 433 -0.70 -18.78 2.20
CA PRO A 433 0.61 -19.24 1.76
C PRO A 433 0.51 -20.55 0.94
N GLY A 434 1.30 -20.62 -0.13
CA GLY A 434 1.30 -21.80 -1.02
C GLY A 434 0.06 -21.92 -1.91
N TRP A 435 -0.76 -20.88 -2.05
CA TRP A 435 -1.85 -20.85 -3.01
C TRP A 435 -1.31 -21.06 -4.44
N PRO A 436 -2.02 -21.80 -5.31
CA PRO A 436 -1.53 -22.10 -6.66
C PRO A 436 -1.11 -20.85 -7.42
N LYS A 437 0.15 -20.78 -7.81
CA LYS A 437 0.70 -19.70 -8.65
C LYS A 437 0.36 -19.96 -10.11
N GLY A 438 0.26 -18.87 -10.89
CA GLY A 438 0.05 -18.95 -12.33
C GLY A 438 -1.40 -19.16 -12.77
N GLU A 439 -2.34 -19.40 -11.87
CA GLU A 439 -3.77 -19.38 -12.19
C GLU A 439 -4.23 -17.92 -12.41
N PRO A 440 -4.89 -17.58 -13.54
CA PRO A 440 -5.34 -16.21 -13.81
C PRO A 440 -6.25 -15.64 -12.73
N THR A 441 -6.93 -16.51 -11.97
CA THR A 441 -7.85 -16.15 -10.88
C THR A 441 -7.33 -16.57 -9.51
N SER A 442 -6.04 -16.82 -9.37
CA SER A 442 -5.44 -17.35 -8.15
C SER A 442 -5.72 -16.49 -6.93
N THR A 443 -5.77 -15.18 -7.10
CA THR A 443 -6.07 -14.22 -6.04
C THR A 443 -7.55 -14.14 -5.65
N TYR A 444 -8.47 -14.67 -6.45
CA TYR A 444 -9.92 -14.60 -6.21
C TYR A 444 -10.53 -15.90 -5.73
N THR A 445 -10.12 -17.01 -6.33
CA THR A 445 -10.74 -18.32 -6.07
C THR A 445 -10.50 -18.81 -4.65
N TRP A 446 -9.50 -18.27 -3.97
CA TRP A 446 -9.24 -18.54 -2.56
C TRP A 446 -10.42 -18.14 -1.66
N ILE A 447 -11.16 -17.07 -2.00
CA ILE A 447 -12.34 -16.62 -1.24
C ILE A 447 -13.37 -17.75 -1.12
N ASP A 448 -13.65 -18.46 -2.22
CA ASP A 448 -14.62 -19.56 -2.22
C ASP A 448 -14.21 -20.78 -1.39
N LYS A 449 -12.90 -20.94 -1.18
CA LYS A 449 -12.34 -22.05 -0.41
C LYS A 449 -12.12 -21.71 1.08
N THR A 450 -11.84 -20.44 1.39
CA THR A 450 -11.43 -20.03 2.73
C THR A 450 -12.53 -19.31 3.50
N TRP A 451 -13.42 -18.59 2.81
CA TRP A 451 -14.50 -17.89 3.48
C TRP A 451 -15.72 -18.80 3.72
N PRO A 452 -16.35 -18.71 4.90
CA PRO A 452 -17.62 -19.38 5.13
C PRO A 452 -18.71 -18.79 4.22
N LYS A 453 -19.74 -19.57 3.93
CA LYS A 453 -20.90 -19.06 3.22
C LYS A 453 -21.66 -18.09 4.14
N VAL A 454 -22.01 -16.92 3.61
CA VAL A 454 -22.85 -15.94 4.33
C VAL A 454 -24.30 -16.20 3.97
N GLY A 455 -25.11 -16.53 4.97
CA GLY A 455 -26.55 -16.74 4.86
C GLY A 455 -27.37 -15.43 4.91
#